data_661604f2a87255ea7cf2babb2f79b805
#
_entry.id   661604f2a87255ea7cf2babb2f79b805
#
_cell.length_a   1.000
_cell.length_b   1.000
_cell.length_c   1.000
_cell.angle_alpha   90.00
_cell.angle_beta   90.00
_cell.angle_gamma   90.00
#
_symmetry.space_group_name_H-M   'P 1'
#
loop_
_entity.id
_entity.type
_entity.pdbx_description
1 polymer ?
#
loop_
_entity_poly.entity_id
_entity_poly.type
_entity_poly.pdbx_seq_one_letter_code
_entity_poly.pdbx_strand_id
1 'polypeptide(L)'
;MKPGIWISTLFAAEEIPSAIVTFVALLMFLQIGASATLSTTLAALLFLPCILKSFLRAWVRRAGHFRQMLLLNEALICATLFALAFAFSLGIWYVFSALMVISFLVAWHELAARMYYERMLYPRQQKYYTNLKIASAQLAVILTYGVLIILVGNLEVFFRQIRHSWSMGCYMTAGIFMLITLLHMLILRNPQIQDQTRKNSMSASVKAEVHVIERIRRQPHWWVYVLCMFLMLVPQSLMFFARVHYLFDKAANGGLDCTIQEIGFAQGTVGVIAFTLGLTIGRSLMRWIPVEKLFWPLTFVLGLSPAVYLFMTIETPNDLVALCVGTFQAQLFFGLGLSICRVPLSMISGERYRNCANLLSVPLVATCMLLPMIASGILISQLGYQKFFLLNTLIAPICWIIIWVLRLAYKEKP
;
A
#
# COMPACT_ATOMS: atom_id res chain seq x y z
N MET A 1 9.00 -25.00 -17.58
CA MET A 1 8.60 -23.61 -17.90
C MET A 1 9.59 -22.66 -17.27
N LYS A 2 9.95 -21.56 -17.94
CA LYS A 2 10.91 -20.58 -17.39
C LYS A 2 10.27 -19.89 -16.15
N PRO A 3 10.97 -19.81 -15.00
CA PRO A 3 10.42 -19.22 -13.76
C PRO A 3 9.93 -17.78 -13.94
N GLY A 4 10.52 -17.01 -14.84
CA GLY A 4 10.15 -15.62 -15.08
C GLY A 4 8.67 -15.39 -15.41
N ILE A 5 8.03 -16.30 -16.17
CA ILE A 5 6.63 -16.12 -16.59
C ILE A 5 5.68 -16.20 -15.41
N TRP A 6 5.75 -17.29 -14.63
CA TRP A 6 4.85 -17.45 -13.50
C TRP A 6 5.14 -16.45 -12.35
N ILE A 7 6.40 -16.01 -12.21
CA ILE A 7 6.76 -14.96 -11.24
C ILE A 7 6.08 -13.64 -11.61
N SER A 8 6.24 -13.22 -12.87
CA SER A 8 5.67 -11.95 -13.34
C SER A 8 4.14 -11.94 -13.21
N THR A 9 3.46 -13.00 -13.64
CA THR A 9 2.00 -13.07 -13.57
C THR A 9 1.48 -13.21 -12.15
N LEU A 10 2.17 -13.96 -11.27
CA LEU A 10 1.77 -14.13 -9.87
C LEU A 10 1.80 -12.81 -9.10
N PHE A 11 2.89 -12.03 -9.26
CA PHE A 11 3.01 -10.75 -8.57
C PHE A 11 2.17 -9.64 -9.24
N ALA A 12 1.88 -9.74 -10.53
CA ALA A 12 0.86 -8.89 -11.16
C ALA A 12 -0.54 -9.21 -10.62
N ALA A 13 -0.91 -10.49 -10.49
CA ALA A 13 -2.19 -10.92 -9.90
C ALA A 13 -2.34 -10.49 -8.43
N GLU A 14 -1.23 -10.41 -7.67
CA GLU A 14 -1.22 -9.88 -6.31
C GLU A 14 -1.56 -8.39 -6.29
N GLU A 15 -0.93 -7.59 -7.17
CA GLU A 15 -1.00 -6.13 -7.10
C GLU A 15 -2.25 -5.53 -7.77
N ILE A 16 -2.88 -6.18 -8.75
CA ILE A 16 -4.11 -5.67 -9.37
C ILE A 16 -5.21 -5.42 -8.32
N PRO A 17 -5.68 -6.41 -7.56
CA PRO A 17 -6.71 -6.19 -6.56
C PRO A 17 -6.20 -5.37 -5.35
N SER A 18 -4.90 -5.46 -5.02
CA SER A 18 -4.25 -4.65 -3.99
C SER A 18 -4.31 -3.16 -4.33
N ALA A 19 -4.01 -2.78 -5.58
CA ALA A 19 -4.07 -1.40 -6.04
C ALA A 19 -5.51 -0.85 -6.06
N ILE A 20 -6.50 -1.69 -6.40
CA ILE A 20 -7.93 -1.30 -6.32
C ILE A 20 -8.27 -0.89 -4.88
N VAL A 21 -7.96 -1.72 -3.91
CA VAL A 21 -8.28 -1.48 -2.50
C VAL A 21 -7.49 -0.30 -1.93
N THR A 22 -6.21 -0.18 -2.29
CA THR A 22 -5.30 0.79 -1.67
C THR A 22 -5.41 2.19 -2.27
N PHE A 23 -5.59 2.30 -3.58
CA PHE A 23 -5.48 3.57 -4.30
C PHE A 23 -6.77 3.97 -5.02
N VAL A 24 -7.49 3.02 -5.62
CA VAL A 24 -8.67 3.29 -6.45
C VAL A 24 -9.93 3.46 -5.61
N ALA A 25 -10.05 2.73 -4.50
CA ALA A 25 -11.25 2.70 -3.65
C ALA A 25 -11.69 4.09 -3.18
N LEU A 26 -10.76 4.98 -2.83
CA LEU A 26 -11.08 6.35 -2.43
C LEU A 26 -11.83 7.10 -3.53
N LEU A 27 -11.34 7.03 -4.77
CA LEU A 27 -11.99 7.67 -5.94
C LEU A 27 -13.38 7.08 -6.20
N MET A 28 -13.54 5.76 -6.04
CA MET A 28 -14.85 5.10 -6.13
C MET A 28 -15.83 5.71 -5.14
N PHE A 29 -15.43 5.86 -3.87
CA PHE A 29 -16.30 6.45 -2.84
C PHE A 29 -16.61 7.92 -3.10
N LEU A 30 -15.62 8.71 -3.52
CA LEU A 30 -15.81 10.13 -3.84
C LEU A 30 -16.80 10.32 -4.99
N GLN A 31 -16.65 9.57 -6.07
CA GLN A 31 -17.52 9.69 -7.23
C GLN A 31 -18.94 9.18 -7.00
N ILE A 32 -19.15 8.26 -6.04
CA ILE A 32 -20.50 7.86 -5.63
C ILE A 32 -21.17 8.93 -4.75
N GLY A 33 -20.43 9.98 -4.34
CA GLY A 33 -20.94 11.10 -3.56
C GLY A 33 -20.67 11.00 -2.05
N ALA A 34 -19.70 10.21 -1.62
CA ALA A 34 -19.29 10.21 -0.21
C ALA A 34 -18.59 11.52 0.16
N SER A 35 -18.86 12.01 1.37
CA SER A 35 -18.11 13.14 1.94
C SER A 35 -16.63 12.81 2.13
N ALA A 36 -15.77 13.83 2.24
CA ALA A 36 -14.35 13.64 2.49
C ALA A 36 -14.08 12.77 3.71
N THR A 37 -14.78 12.99 4.81
CA THR A 37 -14.66 12.19 6.04
C THR A 37 -15.10 10.74 5.83
N LEU A 38 -16.24 10.51 5.17
CA LEU A 38 -16.76 9.15 4.97
C LEU A 38 -15.88 8.36 4.01
N SER A 39 -15.52 8.92 2.85
CA SER A 39 -14.67 8.26 1.85
C SER A 39 -13.30 7.89 2.39
N THR A 40 -12.67 8.81 3.14
CA THR A 40 -11.38 8.57 3.80
C THR A 40 -11.49 7.47 4.85
N THR A 41 -12.54 7.50 5.69
CA THR A 41 -12.75 6.48 6.72
C THR A 41 -12.97 5.11 6.11
N LEU A 42 -13.85 4.99 5.11
CA LEU A 42 -14.11 3.73 4.44
C LEU A 42 -12.84 3.19 3.74
N ALA A 43 -12.10 4.05 3.03
CA ALA A 43 -10.86 3.66 2.38
C ALA A 43 -9.78 3.24 3.40
N ALA A 44 -9.66 3.93 4.55
CA ALA A 44 -8.72 3.55 5.60
C ALA A 44 -9.08 2.20 6.25
N LEU A 45 -10.36 1.92 6.46
CA LEU A 45 -10.81 0.63 7.02
C LEU A 45 -10.44 -0.56 6.13
N LEU A 46 -10.26 -0.37 4.82
CA LEU A 46 -9.78 -1.41 3.91
C LEU A 46 -8.36 -1.89 4.23
N PHE A 47 -7.60 -1.17 5.06
CA PHE A 47 -6.28 -1.61 5.53
C PHE A 47 -6.34 -2.59 6.72
N LEU A 48 -7.51 -2.81 7.35
CA LEU A 48 -7.65 -3.72 8.49
C LEU A 48 -7.17 -5.15 8.19
N PRO A 49 -7.49 -5.78 7.04
CA PRO A 49 -6.97 -7.11 6.74
C PRO A 49 -5.44 -7.16 6.63
N CYS A 50 -4.81 -6.06 6.18
CA CYS A 50 -3.36 -5.95 6.15
C CYS A 50 -2.75 -5.97 7.57
N ILE A 51 -3.41 -5.35 8.55
CA ILE A 51 -3.02 -5.38 9.97
C ILE A 51 -3.11 -6.82 10.52
N LEU A 52 -4.14 -7.55 10.10
CA LEU A 52 -4.39 -8.93 10.55
C LEU A 52 -3.50 -9.99 9.86
N LYS A 53 -2.65 -9.62 8.90
CA LYS A 53 -1.79 -10.55 8.14
C LYS A 53 -0.97 -11.49 9.03
N SER A 54 -0.48 -11.01 10.17
CA SER A 54 0.31 -11.83 11.08
C SER A 54 -0.45 -13.08 11.57
N PHE A 55 -1.75 -12.93 11.85
CA PHE A 55 -2.61 -14.04 12.28
C PHE A 55 -3.01 -14.93 11.11
N LEU A 56 -3.35 -14.33 9.95
CA LEU A 56 -3.67 -15.06 8.71
C LEU A 56 -2.51 -15.94 8.25
N ARG A 57 -1.28 -15.52 8.47
CA ARG A 57 -0.06 -16.26 8.11
C ARG A 57 0.02 -17.63 8.78
N ALA A 58 -0.33 -17.73 10.07
CA ALA A 58 -0.33 -19.01 10.78
C ALA A 58 -1.28 -20.02 10.09
N TRP A 59 -2.42 -19.50 9.62
CA TRP A 59 -3.44 -20.30 8.95
C TRP A 59 -3.01 -20.75 7.55
N VAL A 60 -2.50 -19.83 6.72
CA VAL A 60 -1.99 -20.10 5.37
C VAL A 60 -0.85 -21.12 5.42
N ARG A 61 0.08 -20.99 6.36
CA ARG A 61 1.23 -21.89 6.51
C ARG A 61 0.79 -23.31 6.86
N ARG A 62 -0.24 -23.46 7.69
CA ARG A 62 -0.76 -24.80 8.08
C ARG A 62 -1.44 -25.51 6.93
N ALA A 63 -2.17 -24.81 6.08
CA ALA A 63 -2.90 -25.42 4.98
C ALA A 63 -1.99 -26.18 4.00
N GLY A 64 -0.76 -25.72 3.77
CA GLY A 64 0.29 -26.45 3.05
C GLY A 64 0.09 -26.63 1.54
N HIS A 65 -1.14 -26.48 1.03
CA HIS A 65 -1.49 -26.65 -0.38
C HIS A 65 -1.45 -25.29 -1.12
N PHE A 66 -0.29 -24.64 -1.18
CA PHE A 66 -0.16 -23.25 -1.64
C PHE A 66 -0.69 -23.02 -3.06
N ARG A 67 -0.49 -23.95 -4.01
CA ARG A 67 -1.04 -23.84 -5.36
C ARG A 67 -2.57 -23.80 -5.35
N GLN A 68 -3.21 -24.73 -4.65
CA GLN A 68 -4.67 -24.80 -4.59
C GLN A 68 -5.25 -23.57 -3.88
N MET A 69 -4.59 -23.12 -2.82
CA MET A 69 -4.98 -21.90 -2.11
C MET A 69 -4.88 -20.66 -3.00
N LEU A 70 -3.84 -20.55 -3.80
CA LEU A 70 -3.68 -19.43 -4.74
C LEU A 70 -4.80 -19.45 -5.78
N LEU A 71 -5.04 -20.59 -6.44
CA LEU A 71 -6.07 -20.71 -7.48
C LEU A 71 -7.47 -20.46 -6.93
N LEU A 72 -7.78 -21.01 -5.74
CA LEU A 72 -9.06 -20.75 -5.07
C LEU A 72 -9.23 -19.28 -4.72
N ASN A 73 -8.19 -18.65 -4.17
CA ASN A 73 -8.21 -17.26 -3.79
C ASN A 73 -8.37 -16.35 -5.03
N GLU A 74 -7.65 -16.62 -6.11
CA GLU A 74 -7.79 -15.89 -7.38
C GLU A 74 -9.20 -16.04 -7.96
N ALA A 75 -9.79 -17.23 -7.92
CA ALA A 75 -11.18 -17.43 -8.33
C ALA A 75 -12.17 -16.61 -7.47
N LEU A 76 -11.95 -16.55 -6.15
CA LEU A 76 -12.76 -15.76 -5.23
C LEU A 76 -12.58 -14.25 -5.48
N ILE A 77 -11.35 -13.78 -5.73
CA ILE A 77 -11.08 -12.38 -6.11
C ILE A 77 -11.81 -12.05 -7.40
N CYS A 78 -11.72 -12.92 -8.42
CA CYS A 78 -12.41 -12.73 -9.69
C CYS A 78 -13.93 -12.60 -9.48
N ALA A 79 -14.54 -13.52 -8.75
CA ALA A 79 -15.98 -13.50 -8.42
C ALA A 79 -16.35 -12.22 -7.67
N THR A 80 -15.51 -11.77 -6.71
CA THR A 80 -15.76 -10.56 -5.94
C THR A 80 -15.59 -9.28 -6.78
N LEU A 81 -14.69 -9.26 -7.77
CA LEU A 81 -14.56 -8.16 -8.73
C LEU A 81 -15.81 -8.05 -9.62
N PHE A 82 -16.40 -9.16 -10.06
CA PHE A 82 -17.71 -9.17 -10.73
C PHE A 82 -18.81 -8.65 -9.80
N ALA A 83 -18.83 -9.08 -8.54
CA ALA A 83 -19.77 -8.60 -7.54
C ALA A 83 -19.59 -7.10 -7.27
N LEU A 84 -18.35 -6.59 -7.22
CA LEU A 84 -18.04 -5.16 -7.07
C LEU A 84 -18.62 -4.36 -8.24
N ALA A 85 -18.49 -4.84 -9.47
CA ALA A 85 -19.08 -4.18 -10.64
C ALA A 85 -20.60 -4.05 -10.51
N PHE A 86 -21.29 -5.06 -10.00
CA PHE A 86 -22.72 -5.00 -9.73
C PHE A 86 -23.05 -4.12 -8.53
N ALA A 87 -22.21 -4.06 -7.50
CA ALA A 87 -22.41 -3.32 -6.27
C ALA A 87 -22.58 -1.80 -6.49
N PHE A 88 -22.03 -1.24 -7.59
CA PHE A 88 -22.22 0.17 -7.94
C PHE A 88 -23.67 0.56 -8.17
N SER A 89 -24.50 -0.36 -8.66
CA SER A 89 -25.95 -0.13 -8.82
C SER A 89 -26.70 -0.09 -7.49
N LEU A 90 -26.19 -0.79 -6.47
CA LEU A 90 -26.85 -0.95 -5.16
C LEU A 90 -26.48 0.16 -4.16
N GLY A 91 -25.29 0.76 -4.27
CA GLY A 91 -24.85 1.89 -3.44
C GLY A 91 -23.55 1.67 -2.67
N ILE A 92 -23.15 2.70 -1.93
CA ILE A 92 -21.81 2.80 -1.32
C ILE A 92 -21.48 1.65 -0.34
N TRP A 93 -22.45 1.20 0.46
CA TRP A 93 -22.20 0.16 1.45
C TRP A 93 -21.96 -1.21 0.81
N TYR A 94 -22.59 -1.50 -0.33
CA TYR A 94 -22.33 -2.72 -1.11
C TYR A 94 -20.96 -2.66 -1.77
N VAL A 95 -20.56 -1.50 -2.31
CA VAL A 95 -19.21 -1.26 -2.86
C VAL A 95 -18.17 -1.44 -1.76
N PHE A 96 -18.38 -0.85 -0.57
CA PHE A 96 -17.47 -1.01 0.56
C PHE A 96 -17.37 -2.47 1.00
N SER A 97 -18.50 -3.18 1.10
CA SER A 97 -18.51 -4.60 1.51
C SER A 97 -17.74 -5.48 0.52
N ALA A 98 -17.93 -5.28 -0.79
CA ALA A 98 -17.19 -6.00 -1.83
C ALA A 98 -15.68 -5.68 -1.76
N LEU A 99 -15.30 -4.40 -1.61
CA LEU A 99 -13.90 -4.00 -1.44
C LEU A 99 -13.28 -4.57 -0.16
N MET A 100 -14.04 -4.66 0.94
CA MET A 100 -13.56 -5.26 2.18
C MET A 100 -13.27 -6.76 2.00
N VAL A 101 -14.13 -7.50 1.28
CA VAL A 101 -13.89 -8.90 0.93
C VAL A 101 -12.63 -9.02 0.05
N ILE A 102 -12.50 -8.17 -0.98
CA ILE A 102 -11.28 -8.14 -1.82
C ILE A 102 -10.04 -7.89 -0.95
N SER A 103 -10.10 -6.95 0.00
CA SER A 103 -8.97 -6.65 0.89
C SER A 103 -8.54 -7.88 1.74
N PHE A 104 -9.49 -8.65 2.27
CA PHE A 104 -9.19 -9.92 2.95
C PHE A 104 -8.55 -10.94 2.01
N LEU A 105 -9.09 -11.09 0.81
CA LEU A 105 -8.57 -12.00 -0.19
C LEU A 105 -7.16 -11.59 -0.66
N VAL A 106 -6.89 -10.29 -0.83
CA VAL A 106 -5.56 -9.74 -1.13
C VAL A 106 -4.57 -10.09 -0.02
N ALA A 107 -4.93 -9.85 1.24
CA ALA A 107 -4.07 -10.17 2.37
C ALA A 107 -3.72 -11.68 2.42
N TRP A 108 -4.66 -12.52 2.08
CA TRP A 108 -4.47 -13.97 1.98
C TRP A 108 -3.61 -14.35 0.76
N HIS A 109 -3.93 -13.80 -0.42
CA HIS A 109 -3.19 -14.06 -1.67
C HIS A 109 -1.71 -13.74 -1.51
N GLU A 110 -1.38 -12.55 -0.98
CA GLU A 110 -0.01 -12.10 -0.75
C GLU A 110 0.80 -13.07 0.14
N LEU A 111 0.17 -13.59 1.19
CA LEU A 111 0.81 -14.59 2.05
C LEU A 111 1.04 -15.92 1.33
N ALA A 112 0.04 -16.39 0.59
CA ALA A 112 0.13 -17.64 -0.17
C ALA A 112 1.14 -17.54 -1.32
N ALA A 113 1.13 -16.42 -2.07
CA ALA A 113 2.06 -16.14 -3.16
C ALA A 113 3.51 -16.08 -2.67
N ARG A 114 3.73 -15.40 -1.55
CA ARG A 114 5.06 -15.35 -0.93
C ARG A 114 5.56 -16.73 -0.52
N MET A 115 4.72 -17.53 0.16
CA MET A 115 5.09 -18.88 0.58
C MET A 115 5.30 -19.80 -0.62
N TYR A 116 4.48 -19.70 -1.65
CA TYR A 116 4.65 -20.41 -2.91
C TYR A 116 5.99 -20.05 -3.57
N TYR A 117 6.31 -18.76 -3.70
CA TYR A 117 7.57 -18.27 -4.26
C TYR A 117 8.78 -18.81 -3.49
N GLU A 118 8.75 -18.76 -2.15
CA GLU A 118 9.82 -19.25 -1.28
C GLU A 118 10.02 -20.78 -1.39
N ARG A 119 8.96 -21.55 -1.72
CA ARG A 119 9.01 -23.00 -1.89
C ARG A 119 9.41 -23.45 -3.29
N MET A 120 9.10 -22.65 -4.29
CA MET A 120 9.41 -22.99 -5.70
C MET A 120 10.83 -22.65 -6.10
N LEU A 121 11.52 -21.76 -5.37
CA LEU A 121 12.82 -21.22 -5.75
C LEU A 121 13.85 -21.36 -4.62
N TYR A 122 15.06 -21.75 -4.99
CA TYR A 122 16.21 -21.69 -4.08
C TYR A 122 16.58 -20.22 -3.76
N PRO A 123 17.23 -19.93 -2.60
CA PRO A 123 17.57 -18.56 -2.18
C PRO A 123 18.37 -17.77 -3.24
N ARG A 124 19.26 -18.42 -3.99
CA ARG A 124 20.01 -17.80 -5.09
C ARG A 124 19.11 -17.36 -6.25
N GLN A 125 18.12 -18.18 -6.58
CA GLN A 125 17.13 -17.86 -7.63
C GLN A 125 16.17 -16.76 -7.16
N GLN A 126 15.75 -16.76 -5.89
CA GLN A 126 14.92 -15.71 -5.32
C GLN A 126 15.60 -14.34 -5.42
N LYS A 127 16.93 -14.29 -5.14
CA LYS A 127 17.73 -13.07 -5.30
C LYS A 127 17.81 -12.63 -6.76
N TYR A 128 17.98 -13.56 -7.69
CA TYR A 128 18.03 -13.28 -9.13
C TYR A 128 16.72 -12.68 -9.66
N TYR A 129 15.57 -13.23 -9.26
CA TYR A 129 14.26 -12.77 -9.73
C TYR A 129 13.64 -11.62 -8.93
N THR A 130 14.34 -11.06 -7.93
CA THR A 130 13.81 -9.98 -7.09
C THR A 130 13.43 -8.74 -7.90
N ASN A 131 14.26 -8.34 -8.88
CA ASN A 131 13.96 -7.16 -9.70
C ASN A 131 12.75 -7.41 -10.62
N LEU A 132 12.64 -8.60 -11.20
CA LEU A 132 11.50 -8.99 -12.03
C LEU A 132 10.20 -8.97 -11.23
N LYS A 133 10.22 -9.52 -10.01
CA LYS A 133 9.10 -9.46 -9.07
C LYS A 133 8.64 -8.02 -8.83
N ILE A 134 9.58 -7.13 -8.47
CA ILE A 134 9.28 -5.72 -8.18
C ILE A 134 8.75 -5.03 -9.43
N ALA A 135 9.38 -5.21 -10.59
CA ALA A 135 8.94 -4.58 -11.83
C ALA A 135 7.53 -5.02 -12.24
N SER A 136 7.22 -6.32 -12.13
CA SER A 136 5.88 -6.84 -12.44
C SER A 136 4.82 -6.31 -11.50
N ALA A 137 5.11 -6.22 -10.22
CA ALA A 137 4.24 -5.64 -9.20
C ALA A 137 3.95 -4.16 -9.51
N GLN A 138 5.00 -3.35 -9.75
CA GLN A 138 4.83 -1.92 -10.03
C GLN A 138 4.10 -1.67 -11.36
N LEU A 139 4.36 -2.47 -12.38
CA LEU A 139 3.62 -2.40 -13.64
C LEU A 139 2.12 -2.66 -13.43
N ALA A 140 1.76 -3.65 -12.62
CA ALA A 140 0.38 -3.94 -12.28
C ALA A 140 -0.29 -2.77 -11.53
N VAL A 141 0.43 -2.10 -10.61
CA VAL A 141 -0.06 -0.90 -9.94
C VAL A 141 -0.31 0.22 -10.95
N ILE A 142 0.62 0.47 -11.90
CA ILE A 142 0.43 1.49 -12.96
C ILE A 142 -0.79 1.15 -13.82
N LEU A 143 -0.95 -0.10 -14.21
CA LEU A 143 -2.10 -0.54 -15.02
C LEU A 143 -3.42 -0.35 -14.27
N THR A 144 -3.44 -0.61 -12.96
CA THR A 144 -4.68 -0.51 -12.16
C THR A 144 -4.93 0.91 -11.66
N TYR A 145 -3.94 1.59 -11.09
CA TYR A 145 -4.14 2.93 -10.54
C TYR A 145 -4.03 4.03 -11.62
N GLY A 146 -3.26 3.79 -12.69
CA GLY A 146 -3.15 4.71 -13.83
C GLY A 146 -4.17 4.39 -14.93
N VAL A 147 -3.94 3.30 -15.65
CA VAL A 147 -4.69 3.00 -16.90
C VAL A 147 -6.16 2.70 -16.62
N LEU A 148 -6.51 1.94 -15.58
CA LEU A 148 -7.93 1.68 -15.27
C LEU A 148 -8.68 2.96 -14.91
N ILE A 149 -8.08 3.87 -14.14
CA ILE A 149 -8.73 5.14 -13.79
C ILE A 149 -8.92 6.03 -15.03
N ILE A 150 -7.91 6.14 -15.90
CA ILE A 150 -8.03 6.84 -17.17
C ILE A 150 -9.15 6.23 -18.03
N LEU A 151 -9.21 4.90 -18.08
CA LEU A 151 -10.26 4.18 -18.82
C LEU A 151 -11.65 4.50 -18.26
N VAL A 152 -11.83 4.43 -16.94
CA VAL A 152 -13.11 4.76 -16.29
C VAL A 152 -13.51 6.20 -16.55
N GLY A 153 -12.56 7.15 -16.51
CA GLY A 153 -12.81 8.54 -16.84
C GLY A 153 -13.25 8.72 -18.30
N ASN A 154 -12.65 7.99 -19.26
CA ASN A 154 -13.10 8.02 -20.66
C ASN A 154 -14.49 7.38 -20.84
N LEU A 155 -14.78 6.30 -20.12
CA LEU A 155 -16.11 5.69 -20.11
C LEU A 155 -17.15 6.65 -19.50
N GLU A 156 -16.78 7.46 -18.52
CA GLU A 156 -17.65 8.47 -17.91
C GLU A 156 -18.01 9.56 -18.93
N VAL A 157 -17.06 10.02 -19.72
CA VAL A 157 -17.33 10.97 -20.82
C VAL A 157 -18.27 10.35 -21.88
N PHE A 158 -18.08 9.07 -22.18
CA PHE A 158 -18.87 8.36 -23.18
C PHE A 158 -20.30 8.06 -22.71
N PHE A 159 -20.45 7.44 -21.54
CA PHE A 159 -21.74 7.00 -21.00
C PHE A 159 -22.49 8.10 -20.24
N ARG A 160 -21.79 9.15 -19.79
CA ARG A 160 -22.34 10.22 -18.92
C ARG A 160 -22.98 9.68 -17.63
N GLN A 161 -22.54 8.50 -17.16
CA GLN A 161 -23.07 7.83 -15.98
C GLN A 161 -21.90 7.25 -15.16
N ILE A 162 -21.57 7.88 -14.05
CA ILE A 162 -20.45 7.52 -13.17
C ILE A 162 -20.52 6.06 -12.72
N ARG A 163 -21.67 5.64 -12.18
CA ARG A 163 -21.84 4.27 -11.66
C ARG A 163 -21.65 3.21 -12.74
N HIS A 164 -22.20 3.46 -13.91
CA HIS A 164 -22.06 2.55 -15.05
C HIS A 164 -20.61 2.44 -15.55
N SER A 165 -19.90 3.57 -15.59
CA SER A 165 -18.49 3.62 -16.00
C SER A 165 -17.59 2.81 -15.05
N TRP A 166 -17.81 2.93 -13.74
CA TRP A 166 -17.12 2.11 -12.75
C TRP A 166 -17.48 0.63 -12.86
N SER A 167 -18.76 0.30 -13.06
CA SER A 167 -19.19 -1.10 -13.29
C SER A 167 -18.46 -1.70 -14.48
N MET A 168 -18.40 -0.98 -15.61
CA MET A 168 -17.70 -1.44 -16.81
C MET A 168 -16.19 -1.60 -16.57
N GLY A 169 -15.54 -0.63 -15.92
CA GLY A 169 -14.12 -0.74 -15.54
C GLY A 169 -13.84 -1.96 -14.65
N CYS A 170 -14.71 -2.22 -13.68
CA CYS A 170 -14.60 -3.41 -12.83
C CYS A 170 -14.84 -4.72 -13.59
N TYR A 171 -15.81 -4.78 -14.51
CA TYR A 171 -16.02 -5.95 -15.37
C TYR A 171 -14.80 -6.23 -16.26
N MET A 172 -14.21 -5.19 -16.86
CA MET A 172 -13.00 -5.35 -17.67
C MET A 172 -11.83 -5.86 -16.83
N THR A 173 -11.65 -5.30 -15.63
CA THR A 173 -10.61 -5.76 -14.70
C THR A 173 -10.84 -7.20 -14.25
N ALA A 174 -12.08 -7.58 -13.93
CA ALA A 174 -12.46 -8.95 -13.58
C ALA A 174 -12.17 -9.91 -14.74
N GLY A 175 -12.46 -9.52 -16.00
CA GLY A 175 -12.16 -10.31 -17.20
C GLY A 175 -10.66 -10.53 -17.39
N ILE A 176 -9.84 -9.48 -17.24
CA ILE A 176 -8.38 -9.60 -17.30
C ILE A 176 -7.86 -10.50 -16.19
N PHE A 177 -8.38 -10.32 -14.97
CA PHE A 177 -7.98 -11.13 -13.82
C PHE A 177 -8.39 -12.61 -13.99
N MET A 178 -9.55 -12.88 -14.59
CA MET A 178 -10.00 -14.22 -14.93
C MET A 178 -9.02 -14.90 -15.92
N LEU A 179 -8.56 -14.17 -16.96
CA LEU A 179 -7.56 -14.69 -17.89
C LEU A 179 -6.24 -15.05 -17.19
N ILE A 180 -5.79 -14.21 -16.24
CA ILE A 180 -4.60 -14.51 -15.43
C ILE A 180 -4.83 -15.76 -14.58
N THR A 181 -5.99 -15.91 -13.93
CA THR A 181 -6.35 -17.09 -13.14
C THR A 181 -6.35 -18.36 -13.99
N LEU A 182 -6.95 -18.33 -15.19
CA LEU A 182 -6.92 -19.44 -16.13
C LEU A 182 -5.49 -19.81 -16.55
N LEU A 183 -4.66 -18.80 -16.84
CA LEU A 183 -3.24 -19.00 -17.11
C LEU A 183 -2.53 -19.66 -15.93
N HIS A 184 -2.80 -19.25 -14.69
CA HIS A 184 -2.21 -19.83 -13.48
C HIS A 184 -2.63 -21.30 -13.27
N MET A 185 -3.85 -21.67 -13.63
CA MET A 185 -4.28 -23.09 -13.62
C MET A 185 -3.36 -23.96 -14.49
N LEU A 186 -2.87 -23.42 -15.62
CA LEU A 186 -2.02 -24.13 -16.57
C LEU A 186 -0.53 -24.10 -16.17
N ILE A 187 -0.04 -22.97 -15.63
CA ILE A 187 1.41 -22.75 -15.45
C ILE A 187 1.92 -23.02 -14.03
N LEU A 188 1.09 -22.83 -12.99
CA LEU A 188 1.53 -23.08 -11.61
C LEU A 188 1.63 -24.57 -11.33
N ARG A 189 2.78 -25.00 -10.83
CA ARG A 189 3.05 -26.40 -10.46
C ARG A 189 2.95 -26.59 -8.95
N ASN A 190 2.67 -27.81 -8.51
CA ASN A 190 2.74 -28.12 -7.09
C ASN A 190 4.21 -28.07 -6.62
N PRO A 191 4.50 -27.42 -5.49
CA PRO A 191 5.83 -27.45 -4.90
C PRO A 191 6.20 -28.90 -4.55
N GLN A 192 7.43 -29.31 -4.94
CA GLN A 192 7.92 -30.67 -4.67
C GLN A 192 8.28 -30.90 -3.20
N ILE A 193 8.52 -29.81 -2.45
CA ILE A 193 8.94 -29.88 -1.05
C ILE A 193 7.68 -29.86 -0.18
N GLN A 194 7.26 -31.03 0.27
CA GLN A 194 6.22 -31.14 1.31
C GLN A 194 6.79 -30.72 2.66
N ASP A 195 6.11 -29.80 3.32
CA ASP A 195 6.52 -29.29 4.63
C ASP A 195 6.15 -30.28 5.75
N GLN A 196 7.14 -30.64 6.57
CA GLN A 196 6.90 -31.40 7.80
C GLN A 196 6.11 -30.59 8.86
N THR A 197 5.90 -29.29 8.65
CA THR A 197 5.15 -28.42 9.57
C THR A 197 3.64 -28.73 9.66
N ARG A 198 3.12 -29.62 8.81
CA ARG A 198 1.72 -30.08 8.85
C ARG A 198 1.33 -30.78 10.17
N LYS A 199 2.32 -31.18 10.99
CA LYS A 199 2.09 -31.87 12.27
C LYS A 199 1.70 -30.95 13.43
N ASN A 200 1.89 -29.63 13.33
CA ASN A 200 1.60 -28.71 14.40
C ASN A 200 0.11 -28.34 14.45
N SER A 201 -0.47 -28.28 15.65
CA SER A 201 -1.85 -27.84 15.83
C SER A 201 -2.00 -26.34 15.45
N MET A 202 -3.21 -25.90 15.09
CA MET A 202 -3.49 -24.50 14.79
C MET A 202 -3.11 -23.59 15.96
N SER A 203 -3.44 -24.02 17.16
CA SER A 203 -3.05 -23.33 18.41
C SER A 203 -1.53 -23.15 18.52
N ALA A 204 -0.73 -24.16 18.19
CA ALA A 204 0.73 -24.07 18.20
C ALA A 204 1.27 -23.08 17.16
N SER A 205 0.67 -23.02 15.97
CA SER A 205 1.07 -22.07 14.90
C SER A 205 0.74 -20.64 15.28
N VAL A 206 -0.45 -20.38 15.82
CA VAL A 206 -0.84 -19.06 16.32
C VAL A 206 0.04 -18.65 17.52
N LYS A 207 0.26 -19.56 18.48
CA LYS A 207 1.16 -19.33 19.62
C LYS A 207 2.57 -18.95 19.16
N ALA A 208 3.08 -19.55 18.10
CA ALA A 208 4.40 -19.20 17.55
C ALA A 208 4.45 -17.76 17.03
N GLU A 209 3.40 -17.27 16.36
CA GLU A 209 3.34 -15.87 15.89
C GLU A 209 3.17 -14.90 17.07
N VAL A 210 2.31 -15.22 18.03
CA VAL A 210 2.15 -14.43 19.27
C VAL A 210 3.47 -14.36 20.06
N HIS A 211 4.19 -15.47 20.13
CA HIS A 211 5.48 -15.51 20.81
C HIS A 211 6.55 -14.62 20.15
N VAL A 212 6.51 -14.45 18.84
CA VAL A 212 7.37 -13.48 18.12
C VAL A 212 7.03 -12.05 18.53
N ILE A 213 5.74 -11.70 18.59
CA ILE A 213 5.29 -10.38 19.03
C ILE A 213 5.69 -10.13 20.49
N GLU A 214 5.49 -11.10 21.37
CA GLU A 214 5.89 -11.00 22.78
C GLU A 214 7.40 -10.80 22.93
N ARG A 215 8.22 -11.49 22.13
CA ARG A 215 9.68 -11.31 22.17
C ARG A 215 10.10 -9.91 21.77
N ILE A 216 9.47 -9.32 20.75
CA ILE A 216 9.73 -7.93 20.38
C ILE A 216 9.32 -7.00 21.52
N ARG A 217 8.15 -7.26 22.14
CA ARG A 217 7.66 -6.47 23.27
C ARG A 217 8.54 -6.56 24.51
N ARG A 218 9.26 -7.67 24.71
CA ARG A 218 10.21 -7.87 25.82
C ARG A 218 11.57 -7.18 25.61
N GLN A 219 11.84 -6.65 24.39
CA GLN A 219 13.07 -5.89 24.17
C GLN A 219 13.03 -4.56 24.94
N PRO A 220 14.16 -4.10 25.49
CA PRO A 220 14.21 -2.81 26.15
C PRO A 220 13.78 -1.70 25.20
N HIS A 221 12.98 -0.78 25.67
CA HIS A 221 12.54 0.40 24.94
C HIS A 221 11.84 0.14 23.58
N TRP A 222 11.26 -1.06 23.34
CA TRP A 222 10.58 -1.41 22.10
C TRP A 222 9.53 -0.38 21.66
N TRP A 223 8.82 0.21 22.62
CA TRP A 223 7.79 1.22 22.37
C TRP A 223 8.37 2.52 21.79
N VAL A 224 9.64 2.90 22.13
CA VAL A 224 10.34 4.07 21.56
C VAL A 224 10.52 3.90 20.06
N TYR A 225 10.95 2.74 19.63
CA TYR A 225 11.15 2.46 18.20
C TYR A 225 9.83 2.44 17.43
N VAL A 226 8.77 1.87 18.03
CA VAL A 226 7.41 1.89 17.43
C VAL A 226 6.89 3.32 17.36
N LEU A 227 7.08 4.11 18.41
CA LEU A 227 6.71 5.53 18.44
C LEU A 227 7.51 6.34 17.39
N CYS A 228 8.82 6.12 17.28
CA CYS A 228 9.63 6.75 16.22
C CYS A 228 9.09 6.41 14.83
N MET A 229 8.76 5.14 14.58
CA MET A 229 8.18 4.72 13.30
C MET A 229 6.82 5.38 13.06
N PHE A 230 5.96 5.46 14.06
CA PHE A 230 4.68 6.17 13.99
C PHE A 230 4.88 7.65 13.64
N LEU A 231 5.74 8.35 14.37
CA LEU A 231 6.02 9.78 14.14
C LEU A 231 6.62 10.05 12.76
N MET A 232 7.48 9.16 12.27
CA MET A 232 8.00 9.26 10.90
C MET A 232 6.90 9.14 9.85
N LEU A 233 5.88 8.32 10.12
CA LEU A 233 4.81 8.04 9.16
C LEU A 233 3.64 9.02 9.24
N VAL A 234 3.44 9.74 10.35
CA VAL A 234 2.28 10.66 10.55
C VAL A 234 2.11 11.64 9.38
N PRO A 235 3.12 12.42 8.94
CA PRO A 235 2.91 13.38 7.86
C PRO A 235 2.47 12.71 6.56
N GLN A 236 3.03 11.55 6.23
CA GLN A 236 2.70 10.81 5.02
C GLN A 236 1.34 10.11 5.10
N SER A 237 0.97 9.65 6.29
CA SER A 237 -0.33 9.01 6.52
C SER A 237 -1.47 10.02 6.38
N LEU A 238 -1.29 11.24 6.90
CA LEU A 238 -2.21 12.36 6.68
C LEU A 238 -2.33 12.71 5.19
N MET A 239 -1.21 12.68 4.46
CA MET A 239 -1.18 12.96 3.03
C MET A 239 -1.80 11.88 2.16
N PHE A 240 -1.85 10.63 2.63
CA PHE A 240 -2.09 9.47 1.78
C PHE A 240 -3.37 9.58 0.94
N PHE A 241 -4.48 9.97 1.55
CA PHE A 241 -5.74 10.23 0.88
C PHE A 241 -5.99 11.71 0.59
N ALA A 242 -5.48 12.60 1.43
CA ALA A 242 -5.67 14.05 1.31
C ALA A 242 -5.25 14.61 -0.05
N ARG A 243 -4.17 14.10 -0.62
CA ARG A 243 -3.68 14.48 -1.96
C ARG A 243 -4.70 14.21 -3.06
N VAL A 244 -5.39 13.05 -3.00
CA VAL A 244 -6.40 12.67 -4.00
C VAL A 244 -7.66 13.51 -3.81
N HIS A 245 -8.08 13.77 -2.58
CA HIS A 245 -9.16 14.70 -2.28
C HIS A 245 -8.90 16.09 -2.87
N TYR A 246 -7.70 16.63 -2.64
CA TYR A 246 -7.30 17.94 -3.13
C TYR A 246 -7.34 18.03 -4.67
N LEU A 247 -6.90 16.98 -5.35
CA LEU A 247 -6.93 16.94 -6.81
C LEU A 247 -8.36 16.81 -7.36
N PHE A 248 -9.20 16.03 -6.68
CA PHE A 248 -10.55 15.72 -7.16
C PHE A 248 -11.59 16.78 -6.82
N ASP A 249 -11.45 17.46 -5.67
CA ASP A 249 -12.49 18.38 -5.19
C ASP A 249 -12.51 19.67 -6.05
N LYS A 250 -13.70 20.27 -6.12
CA LYS A 250 -13.94 21.46 -6.93
C LYS A 250 -13.10 22.64 -6.49
N ALA A 251 -12.72 23.49 -7.44
CA ALA A 251 -11.99 24.73 -7.19
C ALA A 251 -12.73 25.66 -6.20
N ALA A 252 -14.07 25.68 -6.21
CA ALA A 252 -14.90 26.41 -5.25
C ALA A 252 -14.67 25.97 -3.79
N ASN A 253 -14.25 24.72 -3.55
CA ASN A 253 -13.92 24.18 -2.23
C ASN A 253 -12.41 24.29 -1.92
N GLY A 254 -11.63 24.93 -2.79
CA GLY A 254 -10.17 25.04 -2.68
C GLY A 254 -9.41 23.82 -3.19
N GLY A 255 -10.05 22.90 -3.92
CA GLY A 255 -9.43 21.80 -4.66
C GLY A 255 -8.92 22.25 -6.04
N LEU A 256 -8.35 21.31 -6.82
CA LEU A 256 -7.87 21.57 -8.17
C LEU A 256 -8.88 21.22 -9.28
N ASP A 257 -10.01 20.59 -8.95
CA ASP A 257 -11.05 20.20 -9.92
C ASP A 257 -10.52 19.35 -11.10
N CYS A 258 -9.52 18.50 -10.81
CA CYS A 258 -8.91 17.63 -11.82
C CYS A 258 -9.89 16.57 -12.29
N THR A 259 -9.86 16.28 -13.59
CA THR A 259 -10.58 15.15 -14.15
C THR A 259 -10.02 13.82 -13.63
N ILE A 260 -10.85 12.77 -13.69
CA ILE A 260 -10.42 11.42 -13.28
C ILE A 260 -9.23 10.94 -14.13
N GLN A 261 -9.19 11.30 -15.41
CA GLN A 261 -8.08 10.97 -16.31
C GLN A 261 -6.77 11.62 -15.86
N GLU A 262 -6.80 12.91 -15.50
CA GLU A 262 -5.63 13.64 -14.97
C GLU A 262 -5.14 13.05 -13.68
N ILE A 263 -6.05 12.69 -12.77
CA ILE A 263 -5.69 12.01 -11.50
C ILE A 263 -5.06 10.64 -11.79
N GLY A 264 -5.65 9.84 -12.67
CA GLY A 264 -5.11 8.54 -13.08
C GLY A 264 -3.71 8.67 -13.68
N PHE A 265 -3.48 9.66 -14.53
CA PHE A 265 -2.17 9.90 -15.14
C PHE A 265 -1.16 10.44 -14.10
N ALA A 266 -1.51 11.51 -13.39
CA ALA A 266 -0.60 12.15 -12.45
C ALA A 266 -0.26 11.24 -11.24
N GLN A 267 -1.28 10.69 -10.56
CA GLN A 267 -1.05 9.88 -9.37
C GLN A 267 -0.72 8.42 -9.71
N GLY A 268 -1.47 7.81 -10.63
CA GLY A 268 -1.39 6.38 -10.94
C GLY A 268 -0.24 6.03 -11.88
N THR A 269 0.20 6.92 -12.75
CA THR A 269 1.32 6.66 -13.66
C THR A 269 2.58 7.39 -13.19
N VAL A 270 2.58 8.72 -13.23
CA VAL A 270 3.75 9.55 -12.89
C VAL A 270 4.13 9.35 -11.42
N GLY A 271 3.15 9.37 -10.52
CA GLY A 271 3.35 9.23 -9.09
C GLY A 271 3.92 7.86 -8.71
N VAL A 272 3.41 6.77 -9.29
CA VAL A 272 3.91 5.40 -9.03
C VAL A 272 5.34 5.23 -9.54
N ILE A 273 5.67 5.78 -10.70
CA ILE A 273 7.04 5.79 -11.24
C ILE A 273 7.97 6.56 -10.28
N ALA A 274 7.59 7.77 -9.88
CA ALA A 274 8.38 8.60 -8.98
C ALA A 274 8.60 7.94 -7.61
N PHE A 275 7.54 7.37 -7.03
CA PHE A 275 7.62 6.61 -5.77
C PHE A 275 8.58 5.42 -5.87
N THR A 276 8.47 4.65 -6.96
CA THR A 276 9.33 3.48 -7.21
C THR A 276 10.79 3.88 -7.38
N LEU A 277 11.05 4.96 -8.11
CA LEU A 277 12.40 5.53 -8.25
C LEU A 277 12.95 5.98 -6.89
N GLY A 278 12.18 6.74 -6.12
CA GLY A 278 12.57 7.18 -4.78
C GLY A 278 12.91 6.02 -3.85
N LEU A 279 12.03 5.01 -3.79
CA LEU A 279 12.24 3.82 -2.96
C LEU A 279 13.48 3.02 -3.40
N THR A 280 13.72 2.92 -4.70
CA THR A 280 14.90 2.23 -5.26
C THR A 280 16.19 2.97 -4.97
N ILE A 281 16.19 4.30 -5.14
CA ILE A 281 17.34 5.17 -4.81
C ILE A 281 17.63 5.08 -3.31
N GLY A 282 16.61 5.25 -2.45
CA GLY A 282 16.79 5.17 -0.99
C GLY A 282 17.38 3.82 -0.53
N ARG A 283 16.87 2.71 -1.08
CA ARG A 283 17.42 1.38 -0.80
C ARG A 283 18.85 1.20 -1.32
N SER A 284 19.18 1.81 -2.46
CA SER A 284 20.52 1.76 -3.02
C SER A 284 21.50 2.57 -2.17
N LEU A 285 21.12 3.76 -1.73
CA LEU A 285 21.93 4.58 -0.82
C LEU A 285 22.29 3.83 0.47
N MET A 286 21.33 3.09 1.07
CA MET A 286 21.56 2.28 2.28
C MET A 286 22.50 1.09 2.07
N ARG A 287 22.86 0.74 0.83
CA ARG A 287 23.91 -0.26 0.55
C ARG A 287 25.33 0.31 0.59
N TRP A 288 25.46 1.60 0.28
CA TRP A 288 26.72 2.30 0.16
C TRP A 288 27.07 3.16 1.37
N ILE A 289 26.06 3.68 2.05
CA ILE A 289 26.19 4.63 3.15
C ILE A 289 25.60 3.99 4.42
N PRO A 290 26.30 4.03 5.56
CA PRO A 290 25.77 3.54 6.84
C PRO A 290 24.40 4.17 7.17
N VAL A 291 23.48 3.34 7.66
CA VAL A 291 22.09 3.72 7.95
C VAL A 291 22.02 4.88 8.97
N GLU A 292 22.95 4.92 9.91
CA GLU A 292 23.05 5.99 10.93
C GLU A 292 23.23 7.37 10.31
N LYS A 293 23.99 7.47 9.22
CA LYS A 293 24.22 8.73 8.48
C LYS A 293 23.03 9.09 7.61
N LEU A 294 22.32 8.11 7.09
CA LEU A 294 21.15 8.31 6.20
C LEU A 294 19.84 8.54 6.96
N PHE A 295 19.79 8.18 8.24
CA PHE A 295 18.56 8.23 9.01
C PHE A 295 17.90 9.62 8.96
N TRP A 296 18.65 10.66 9.33
CA TRP A 296 18.13 12.02 9.37
C TRP A 296 17.83 12.61 7.98
N PRO A 297 18.74 12.56 7.00
CA PRO A 297 18.44 13.03 5.64
C PRO A 297 17.19 12.41 5.03
N LEU A 298 17.02 11.09 5.14
CA LEU A 298 15.85 10.42 4.58
C LEU A 298 14.57 10.67 5.38
N THR A 299 14.66 10.82 6.70
CA THR A 299 13.53 11.22 7.55
C THR A 299 13.09 12.65 7.22
N PHE A 300 14.04 13.56 6.99
CA PHE A 300 13.75 14.93 6.56
C PHE A 300 13.04 14.95 5.20
N VAL A 301 13.59 14.25 4.21
CA VAL A 301 12.99 14.15 2.86
C VAL A 301 11.58 13.59 2.91
N LEU A 302 11.31 12.61 3.80
CA LEU A 302 9.97 12.07 4.00
C LEU A 302 8.96 13.15 4.40
N GLY A 303 9.36 14.10 5.24
CA GLY A 303 8.51 15.20 5.70
C GLY A 303 8.34 16.36 4.70
N LEU A 304 9.07 16.37 3.56
CA LEU A 304 8.93 17.42 2.55
C LEU A 304 7.72 17.24 1.63
N SER A 305 7.17 16.03 1.51
CA SER A 305 6.03 15.77 0.62
C SER A 305 4.80 16.68 0.90
N PRO A 306 4.39 16.94 2.17
CA PRO A 306 3.32 17.89 2.47
C PRO A 306 3.61 19.31 1.99
N ALA A 307 4.86 19.76 2.05
CA ALA A 307 5.26 21.10 1.62
C ALA A 307 5.06 21.30 0.10
N VAL A 308 5.26 20.25 -0.70
CA VAL A 308 4.98 20.29 -2.14
C VAL A 308 3.50 20.54 -2.40
N TYR A 309 2.61 19.83 -1.69
CA TYR A 309 1.17 20.05 -1.84
C TYR A 309 0.72 21.40 -1.28
N LEU A 310 1.34 21.89 -0.19
CA LEU A 310 1.11 23.25 0.28
C LEU A 310 1.46 24.28 -0.81
N PHE A 311 2.60 24.11 -1.47
CA PHE A 311 3.00 24.96 -2.59
C PHE A 311 1.97 24.90 -3.73
N MET A 312 1.50 23.70 -4.08
CA MET A 312 0.45 23.53 -5.10
C MET A 312 -0.88 24.21 -4.73
N THR A 313 -1.22 24.37 -3.43
CA THR A 313 -2.43 25.12 -3.04
C THR A 313 -2.26 26.63 -3.16
N ILE A 314 -1.04 27.12 -3.24
CA ILE A 314 -0.72 28.55 -3.42
C ILE A 314 -0.66 28.89 -4.91
N GLU A 315 0.09 28.09 -5.67
CA GLU A 315 0.32 28.31 -7.11
C GLU A 315 -0.85 27.84 -8.01
N THR A 316 -1.72 26.94 -7.47
CA THR A 316 -2.89 26.37 -8.18
C THR A 316 -2.57 26.00 -9.64
N PRO A 317 -1.78 24.93 -9.88
CA PRO A 317 -1.34 24.58 -11.23
C PRO A 317 -2.53 24.34 -12.17
N ASN A 318 -2.55 25.03 -13.29
CA ASN A 318 -3.67 24.99 -14.26
C ASN A 318 -3.41 24.05 -15.44
N ASP A 319 -2.22 23.43 -15.49
CA ASP A 319 -1.86 22.51 -16.58
C ASP A 319 -1.40 21.15 -16.02
N LEU A 320 -1.57 20.13 -16.85
CA LEU A 320 -1.24 18.75 -16.52
C LEU A 320 0.27 18.55 -16.25
N VAL A 321 1.14 19.35 -16.89
CA VAL A 321 2.59 19.22 -16.72
C VAL A 321 2.99 19.70 -15.35
N ALA A 322 2.53 20.86 -14.90
CA ALA A 322 2.79 21.37 -13.56
C ALA A 322 2.22 20.46 -12.47
N LEU A 323 1.01 19.90 -12.68
CA LEU A 323 0.42 18.89 -11.81
C LEU A 323 1.32 17.64 -11.71
N CYS A 324 1.81 17.14 -12.84
CA CYS A 324 2.69 15.97 -12.88
C CYS A 324 4.04 16.25 -12.21
N VAL A 325 4.63 17.43 -12.38
CA VAL A 325 5.89 17.83 -11.72
C VAL A 325 5.74 17.85 -10.20
N GLY A 326 4.69 18.49 -9.68
CA GLY A 326 4.40 18.50 -8.23
C GLY A 326 4.15 17.08 -7.69
N THR A 327 3.34 16.29 -8.39
CA THR A 327 3.08 14.90 -8.01
C THR A 327 4.35 14.06 -8.03
N PHE A 328 5.18 14.19 -9.08
CA PHE A 328 6.45 13.47 -9.20
C PHE A 328 7.37 13.79 -8.01
N GLN A 329 7.55 15.08 -7.70
CA GLN A 329 8.41 15.51 -6.61
C GLN A 329 7.93 15.00 -5.25
N ALA A 330 6.63 15.14 -4.95
CA ALA A 330 6.05 14.66 -3.69
C ALA A 330 6.17 13.14 -3.53
N GLN A 331 5.91 12.36 -4.59
CA GLN A 331 5.99 10.90 -4.56
C GLN A 331 7.42 10.39 -4.54
N LEU A 332 8.36 11.10 -5.18
CA LEU A 332 9.79 10.80 -5.09
C LEU A 332 10.28 10.96 -3.64
N PHE A 333 9.91 12.05 -2.96
CA PHE A 333 10.25 12.27 -1.56
C PHE A 333 9.63 11.22 -0.65
N PHE A 334 8.38 10.85 -0.90
CA PHE A 334 7.74 9.76 -0.16
C PHE A 334 8.47 8.44 -0.33
N GLY A 335 8.79 8.04 -1.56
CA GLY A 335 9.53 6.80 -1.85
C GLY A 335 10.91 6.76 -1.20
N LEU A 336 11.68 7.86 -1.34
CA LEU A 336 13.00 8.02 -0.71
C LEU A 336 12.91 7.82 0.81
N GLY A 337 12.03 8.58 1.46
CA GLY A 337 11.90 8.55 2.90
C GLY A 337 11.29 7.25 3.44
N LEU A 338 10.38 6.61 2.71
CA LEU A 338 9.80 5.32 3.14
C LEU A 338 10.85 4.21 3.22
N SER A 339 11.95 4.32 2.48
CA SER A 339 13.05 3.35 2.54
C SER A 339 13.63 3.20 3.96
N ILE A 340 13.67 4.28 4.75
CA ILE A 340 14.24 4.30 6.10
C ILE A 340 13.24 3.91 7.20
N CYS A 341 11.93 3.97 6.95
CA CYS A 341 10.89 3.78 7.98
C CYS A 341 10.92 2.40 8.66
N ARG A 342 11.51 1.39 8.02
CA ARG A 342 11.63 0.03 8.60
C ARG A 342 12.87 -0.16 9.48
N VAL A 343 13.76 0.80 9.48
CA VAL A 343 15.02 0.71 10.25
C VAL A 343 14.79 0.64 11.75
N PRO A 344 13.90 1.44 12.37
CA PRO A 344 13.62 1.29 13.79
C PRO A 344 13.23 -0.14 14.19
N LEU A 345 12.40 -0.79 13.38
CA LEU A 345 11.97 -2.17 13.63
C LEU A 345 13.13 -3.17 13.48
N SER A 346 14.06 -2.96 12.53
CA SER A 346 15.23 -3.81 12.38
C SER A 346 16.22 -3.67 13.54
N MET A 347 16.30 -2.48 14.16
CA MET A 347 17.13 -2.23 15.33
C MET A 347 16.63 -2.98 16.58
N ILE A 348 15.30 -3.06 16.78
CA ILE A 348 14.73 -3.83 17.91
C ILE A 348 14.97 -5.32 17.76
N SER A 349 14.90 -5.84 16.53
CA SER A 349 14.84 -7.27 16.32
C SER A 349 16.20 -7.96 16.32
N GLY A 350 17.31 -7.22 16.17
CA GLY A 350 18.65 -7.78 16.01
C GLY A 350 18.75 -8.75 14.82
N GLU A 351 19.94 -9.32 14.58
CA GLU A 351 20.13 -10.25 13.46
C GLU A 351 19.29 -11.54 13.54
N ARG A 352 19.15 -12.07 14.76
CA ARG A 352 18.44 -13.33 15.04
C ARG A 352 16.94 -13.26 14.70
N TYR A 353 16.33 -12.08 14.74
CA TYR A 353 14.89 -11.86 14.50
C TYR A 353 14.60 -11.00 13.28
N ARG A 354 15.60 -10.70 12.44
CA ARG A 354 15.45 -9.88 11.23
C ARG A 354 14.31 -10.38 10.32
N ASN A 355 14.17 -11.70 10.17
CA ASN A 355 13.08 -12.27 9.37
C ASN A 355 11.71 -12.05 10.02
N CYS A 356 11.63 -12.11 11.37
CA CYS A 356 10.41 -11.83 12.11
C CYS A 356 10.01 -10.35 12.02
N ALA A 357 10.98 -9.44 12.12
CA ALA A 357 10.75 -8.01 11.94
C ALA A 357 10.26 -7.67 10.53
N ASN A 358 10.84 -8.29 9.50
CA ASN A 358 10.39 -8.11 8.12
C ASN A 358 8.94 -8.56 7.92
N LEU A 359 8.48 -9.55 8.68
CA LEU A 359 7.13 -10.07 8.60
C LEU A 359 6.10 -9.18 9.31
N LEU A 360 6.51 -8.56 10.43
CA LEU A 360 5.67 -7.64 11.18
C LEU A 360 5.71 -6.20 10.63
N SER A 361 6.66 -5.88 9.75
CA SER A 361 6.85 -4.52 9.24
C SER A 361 5.63 -3.99 8.51
N VAL A 362 4.98 -4.80 7.66
CA VAL A 362 3.81 -4.37 6.87
C VAL A 362 2.58 -4.16 7.77
N PRO A 363 2.19 -5.11 8.63
CA PRO A 363 1.11 -4.90 9.59
C PRO A 363 1.34 -3.71 10.52
N LEU A 364 2.56 -3.50 10.98
CA LEU A 364 2.89 -2.41 11.90
C LEU A 364 2.83 -1.05 11.20
N VAL A 365 3.36 -0.94 9.97
CA VAL A 365 3.22 0.26 9.14
C VAL A 365 1.74 0.58 8.90
N ALA A 366 0.93 -0.42 8.51
CA ALA A 366 -0.50 -0.23 8.29
C ALA A 366 -1.22 0.24 9.57
N THR A 367 -0.84 -0.30 10.74
CA THR A 367 -1.39 0.12 12.04
C THR A 367 -1.03 1.58 12.36
N CYS A 368 0.23 1.97 12.13
CA CYS A 368 0.68 3.35 12.36
C CYS A 368 0.00 4.35 11.41
N MET A 369 -0.32 3.93 10.19
CA MET A 369 -0.95 4.81 9.20
C MET A 369 -2.46 4.97 9.41
N LEU A 370 -3.16 3.98 9.97
CA LEU A 370 -4.63 3.92 9.98
C LEU A 370 -5.28 5.15 10.63
N LEU A 371 -4.89 5.51 11.85
CA LEU A 371 -5.49 6.63 12.57
C LEU A 371 -5.23 7.99 11.89
N PRO A 372 -4.00 8.35 11.50
CA PRO A 372 -3.78 9.60 10.76
C PRO A 372 -4.51 9.64 9.41
N MET A 373 -4.63 8.51 8.70
CA MET A 373 -5.42 8.45 7.44
C MET A 373 -6.87 8.82 7.68
N ILE A 374 -7.54 8.25 8.72
CA ILE A 374 -8.91 8.61 9.09
C ILE A 374 -8.99 10.08 9.49
N ALA A 375 -8.07 10.56 10.32
CA ALA A 375 -8.03 11.92 10.78
C ALA A 375 -7.90 12.94 9.63
N SER A 376 -7.23 12.57 8.53
CA SER A 376 -7.04 13.48 7.39
C SER A 376 -8.35 13.95 6.77
N GLY A 377 -9.35 13.07 6.63
CA GLY A 377 -10.66 13.43 6.08
C GLY A 377 -11.43 14.41 6.98
N ILE A 378 -11.32 14.24 8.30
CA ILE A 378 -11.95 15.15 9.29
C ILE A 378 -11.24 16.51 9.24
N LEU A 379 -9.90 16.52 9.24
CA LEU A 379 -9.11 17.74 9.22
C LEU A 379 -9.34 18.55 7.94
N ILE A 380 -9.41 17.90 6.78
CA ILE A 380 -9.71 18.57 5.51
C ILE A 380 -11.10 19.23 5.56
N SER A 381 -12.12 18.52 6.05
CA SER A 381 -13.48 19.07 6.13
C SER A 381 -13.60 20.28 7.07
N GLN A 382 -12.76 20.35 8.10
CA GLN A 382 -12.77 21.46 9.08
C GLN A 382 -11.86 22.64 8.71
N LEU A 383 -10.68 22.36 8.17
CA LEU A 383 -9.65 23.37 7.95
C LEU A 383 -9.58 23.87 6.49
N GLY A 384 -10.08 23.07 5.54
CA GLY A 384 -9.81 23.25 4.12
C GLY A 384 -8.38 22.83 3.74
N TYR A 385 -8.09 22.75 2.43
CA TYR A 385 -6.85 22.16 1.92
C TYR A 385 -5.59 22.93 2.30
N GLN A 386 -5.58 24.25 2.10
CA GLN A 386 -4.39 25.07 2.34
C GLN A 386 -3.93 25.02 3.81
N LYS A 387 -4.88 25.20 4.75
CA LYS A 387 -4.58 25.12 6.18
C LYS A 387 -4.20 23.72 6.61
N PHE A 388 -4.83 22.69 6.01
CA PHE A 388 -4.49 21.29 6.26
C PHE A 388 -3.04 20.98 5.84
N PHE A 389 -2.63 21.36 4.62
CA PHE A 389 -1.26 21.10 4.16
C PHE A 389 -0.23 21.95 4.92
N LEU A 390 -0.58 23.17 5.33
CA LEU A 390 0.25 23.98 6.22
C LEU A 390 0.45 23.27 7.57
N LEU A 391 -0.64 22.85 8.21
CA LEU A 391 -0.60 22.09 9.46
C LEU A 391 0.28 20.84 9.33
N ASN A 392 0.06 20.07 8.27
CA ASN A 392 0.80 18.83 8.04
C ASN A 392 2.30 19.10 7.78
N THR A 393 2.63 20.18 7.07
CA THR A 393 4.03 20.61 6.87
C THR A 393 4.68 20.99 8.20
N LEU A 394 3.95 21.64 9.12
CA LEU A 394 4.46 22.02 10.45
C LEU A 394 4.53 20.83 11.43
N ILE A 395 3.70 19.79 11.25
CA ILE A 395 3.78 18.56 12.05
C ILE A 395 5.09 17.82 11.79
N ALA A 396 5.61 17.82 10.57
CA ALA A 396 6.83 17.09 10.22
C ALA A 396 8.04 17.47 11.10
N PRO A 397 8.44 18.77 11.22
CA PRO A 397 9.55 19.15 12.09
C PRO A 397 9.28 18.87 13.58
N ILE A 398 8.03 18.98 14.04
CA ILE A 398 7.66 18.59 15.41
C ILE A 398 7.95 17.12 15.64
N CYS A 399 7.54 16.25 14.71
CA CYS A 399 7.85 14.83 14.78
C CYS A 399 9.37 14.57 14.79
N TRP A 400 10.15 15.30 13.99
CA TRP A 400 11.61 15.15 13.98
C TRP A 400 12.25 15.54 15.32
N ILE A 401 11.81 16.63 15.93
CA ILE A 401 12.29 17.07 17.25
C ILE A 401 11.99 16.00 18.30
N ILE A 402 10.77 15.45 18.32
CA ILE A 402 10.40 14.39 19.26
C ILE A 402 11.25 13.13 19.04
N ILE A 403 11.45 12.70 17.78
CA ILE A 403 12.32 11.57 17.46
C ILE A 403 13.76 11.83 17.92
N TRP A 404 14.26 13.02 17.73
CA TRP A 404 15.61 13.40 18.17
C TRP A 404 15.77 13.32 19.69
N VAL A 405 14.81 13.90 20.44
CA VAL A 405 14.78 13.85 21.91
C VAL A 405 14.70 12.40 22.41
N LEU A 406 13.81 11.56 21.81
CA LEU A 406 13.69 10.17 22.17
C LEU A 406 14.99 9.39 21.92
N ARG A 407 15.66 9.63 20.79
CA ARG A 407 16.95 8.99 20.51
C ARG A 407 18.05 9.42 21.46
N LEU A 408 18.07 10.66 21.93
CA LEU A 408 19.02 11.12 22.94
C LEU A 408 18.74 10.52 24.31
N ALA A 409 17.46 10.47 24.72
CA ALA A 409 17.07 9.95 26.03
C ALA A 409 17.30 8.45 26.18
N TYR A 410 17.13 7.68 25.08
CA TYR A 410 17.22 6.21 25.06
C TYR A 410 18.38 5.68 24.23
N LYS A 411 19.38 6.52 23.95
CA LYS A 411 20.64 6.06 23.34
C LYS A 411 21.32 5.18 24.39
N GLU A 412 21.36 3.87 24.16
CA GLU A 412 22.15 2.98 24.99
C GLU A 412 23.58 3.50 25.04
N LYS A 413 24.08 3.76 26.24
CA LYS A 413 25.50 3.95 26.44
C LYS A 413 26.19 2.66 26.01
N PRO A 414 27.30 2.74 25.28
CA PRO A 414 28.02 1.57 24.80
C PRO A 414 28.46 0.65 25.94
#